data_c4d94c4b7773eabed3bc198d256f0b7e
#
_entry.id   c4d94c4b7773eabed3bc198d256f0b7e
#
_cell.length_a   1.000
_cell.length_b   1.000
_cell.length_c   1.000
_cell.angle_alpha   90.00
_cell.angle_beta   90.00
_cell.angle_gamma   90.00
#
_symmetry.space_group_name_H-M   'P 1'
#
loop_
_entity.id
_entity.type
_entity.pdbx_description
1 polymer ?
#
loop_
_entity_poly.entity_id
_entity_poly.type
_entity_poly.pdbx_seq_one_letter_code
_entity_poly.pdbx_strand_id
1 'polypeptide(L)'
;FAGTTGGSATVYRSTNGGSSWSLVNSGLPSSGINRVEVAVSPSSPNKIYAVYGASNSGFYGLYSSSNYGNTWTQKSTSPNILGWEANGSGTGGQSWYDLTLAVDPNNSNTIYVGGVNIWKSTNGGSSWSINAHWYGANGLPYVHADHHHAGFRPNSSEFYLGTDGGVYKTSNGGSSWTALNDGMNITQYYKISQSQTDTTLLIGGSQDNGT
;
A
#
# COMPACT_ATOMS: atom_id res chain seq x y z
N PHE A 1 10.81 -4.78 -11.94
CA PHE A 1 9.72 -3.89 -12.36
C PHE A 1 9.77 -2.59 -11.59
N ALA A 2 9.31 -1.51 -12.22
CA ALA A 2 9.16 -0.19 -11.62
C ALA A 2 7.81 0.40 -12.04
N GLY A 3 7.03 0.89 -11.07
CA GLY A 3 5.86 1.72 -11.26
C GLY A 3 6.26 3.20 -11.26
N THR A 4 5.49 4.03 -11.96
CA THR A 4 5.70 5.48 -11.99
C THR A 4 4.54 6.24 -11.35
N THR A 5 4.71 7.54 -11.18
CA THR A 5 3.69 8.46 -10.66
C THR A 5 3.30 9.50 -11.71
N GLY A 6 2.17 10.18 -11.49
CA GLY A 6 1.64 11.21 -12.36
C GLY A 6 0.56 10.71 -13.32
N GLY A 7 -0.01 11.60 -14.08
CA GLY A 7 -1.18 11.34 -14.94
C GLY A 7 -0.97 10.31 -16.06
N SER A 8 0.28 9.90 -16.30
CA SER A 8 0.66 8.86 -17.25
C SER A 8 1.39 7.71 -16.55
N ALA A 9 1.04 7.43 -15.29
CA ALA A 9 1.65 6.38 -14.50
C ALA A 9 1.60 5.03 -15.23
N THR A 10 2.74 4.34 -15.31
CA THR A 10 2.88 3.11 -16.08
C THR A 10 3.95 2.19 -15.49
N VAL A 11 4.10 1.00 -16.07
CA VAL A 11 5.02 -0.03 -15.59
C VAL A 11 6.17 -0.23 -16.57
N TYR A 12 7.38 -0.26 -16.03
CA TYR A 12 8.60 -0.61 -16.74
C TYR A 12 9.19 -1.92 -16.23
N ARG A 13 9.87 -2.65 -17.10
CA ARG A 13 10.60 -3.86 -16.76
C ARG A 13 12.05 -3.75 -17.22
N SER A 14 12.98 -4.15 -16.36
CA SER A 14 14.37 -4.43 -16.71
C SER A 14 14.61 -5.94 -16.68
N THR A 15 15.44 -6.44 -17.59
CA THR A 15 15.92 -7.84 -17.66
C THR A 15 17.44 -7.93 -17.51
N ASN A 16 18.10 -6.80 -17.19
CA ASN A 16 19.56 -6.69 -17.11
C ASN A 16 20.04 -5.93 -15.86
N GLY A 17 19.36 -6.18 -14.71
CA GLY A 17 19.76 -5.59 -13.43
C GLY A 17 19.55 -4.07 -13.32
N GLY A 18 18.64 -3.50 -14.13
CA GLY A 18 18.35 -2.06 -14.11
C GLY A 18 19.18 -1.23 -15.09
N SER A 19 20.06 -1.86 -15.88
CA SER A 19 20.90 -1.15 -16.88
C SER A 19 20.07 -0.54 -18.02
N SER A 20 18.93 -1.15 -18.35
CA SER A 20 17.92 -0.59 -19.26
C SER A 20 16.52 -1.02 -18.87
N TRP A 21 15.53 -0.21 -19.27
CA TRP A 21 14.13 -0.41 -18.92
C TRP A 21 13.25 -0.34 -20.16
N SER A 22 12.30 -1.25 -20.27
CA SER A 22 11.32 -1.30 -21.36
C SER A 22 9.92 -1.09 -20.80
N LEU A 23 9.12 -0.32 -21.52
CA LEU A 23 7.71 -0.13 -21.23
C LEU A 23 6.94 -1.45 -21.43
N VAL A 24 6.12 -1.82 -20.44
CA VAL A 24 5.30 -3.05 -20.45
C VAL A 24 3.85 -2.73 -20.08
N ASN A 25 3.16 -2.04 -20.96
CA ASN A 25 1.84 -1.44 -20.71
C ASN A 25 0.68 -2.06 -21.50
N SER A 26 0.89 -3.17 -22.23
CA SER A 26 -0.17 -3.80 -23.02
C SER A 26 -1.31 -4.31 -22.12
N GLY A 27 -2.47 -3.63 -22.16
CA GLY A 27 -3.62 -3.89 -21.30
C GLY A 27 -3.66 -3.06 -20.01
N LEU A 28 -2.70 -2.15 -19.78
CA LEU A 28 -2.73 -1.19 -18.66
C LEU A 28 -3.40 0.13 -19.07
N PRO A 29 -3.93 0.90 -18.10
CA PRO A 29 -4.52 2.21 -18.38
C PRO A 29 -3.46 3.23 -18.80
N SER A 30 -3.86 4.23 -19.59
CA SER A 30 -2.98 5.31 -20.07
C SER A 30 -3.42 6.70 -19.63
N SER A 31 -4.56 6.82 -18.93
CA SER A 31 -5.13 8.10 -18.47
C SER A 31 -6.06 7.91 -17.28
N GLY A 32 -6.42 9.01 -16.61
CA GLY A 32 -7.32 8.99 -15.45
C GLY A 32 -6.70 8.44 -14.18
N ILE A 33 -5.38 8.38 -14.13
CA ILE A 33 -4.57 7.75 -13.09
C ILE A 33 -3.58 8.76 -12.50
N ASN A 34 -3.05 8.47 -11.31
CA ASN A 34 -2.03 9.31 -10.66
C ASN A 34 -0.79 8.54 -10.21
N ARG A 35 -0.91 7.24 -9.90
CA ARG A 35 0.19 6.40 -9.38
C ARG A 35 -0.08 4.95 -9.69
N VAL A 36 0.98 4.17 -9.87
CA VAL A 36 0.92 2.70 -9.90
C VAL A 36 1.96 2.12 -8.94
N GLU A 37 1.53 1.08 -8.20
CA GLU A 37 2.40 0.24 -7.40
C GLU A 37 2.41 -1.16 -7.98
N VAL A 38 3.58 -1.84 -7.99
CA VAL A 38 3.76 -3.16 -8.60
C VAL A 38 4.38 -4.14 -7.63
N ALA A 39 3.88 -5.37 -7.65
CA ALA A 39 4.45 -6.46 -6.88
C ALA A 39 4.53 -7.76 -7.70
N VAL A 40 5.66 -8.44 -7.58
CA VAL A 40 5.90 -9.75 -8.20
C VAL A 40 5.59 -10.84 -7.17
N SER A 41 4.91 -11.90 -7.59
CA SER A 41 4.67 -13.05 -6.71
C SER A 41 5.97 -13.84 -6.49
N PRO A 42 6.42 -14.04 -5.24
CA PRO A 42 7.60 -14.86 -4.97
C PRO A 42 7.42 -16.33 -5.38
N SER A 43 6.22 -16.91 -5.13
CA SER A 43 5.92 -18.30 -5.48
C SER A 43 5.65 -18.53 -6.97
N SER A 44 5.42 -17.46 -7.74
CA SER A 44 5.13 -17.54 -9.18
C SER A 44 5.68 -16.28 -9.87
N PRO A 45 6.98 -16.20 -10.16
CA PRO A 45 7.63 -14.96 -10.62
C PRO A 45 7.12 -14.42 -11.97
N ASN A 46 6.43 -15.23 -12.76
CA ASN A 46 5.74 -14.80 -13.98
C ASN A 46 4.43 -14.03 -13.67
N LYS A 47 3.93 -14.12 -12.43
CA LYS A 47 2.71 -13.46 -11.98
C LYS A 47 3.03 -12.16 -11.27
N ILE A 48 2.48 -11.08 -11.79
CA ILE A 48 2.74 -9.72 -11.34
C ILE A 48 1.41 -9.02 -11.19
N TYR A 49 1.31 -8.17 -10.18
CA TYR A 49 0.17 -7.31 -9.95
C TYR A 49 0.56 -5.85 -10.06
N ALA A 50 -0.37 -5.02 -10.54
CA ALA A 50 -0.25 -3.57 -10.59
C ALA A 50 -1.54 -2.94 -10.08
N VAL A 51 -1.48 -2.18 -9.00
CA VAL A 51 -2.59 -1.41 -8.45
C VAL A 51 -2.45 0.04 -8.86
N TYR A 52 -3.54 0.62 -9.39
CA TYR A 52 -3.59 1.99 -9.86
C TYR A 52 -4.47 2.85 -8.98
N GLY A 53 -3.93 4.01 -8.59
CA GLY A 53 -4.70 5.14 -8.07
C GLY A 53 -5.29 5.97 -9.21
N ALA A 54 -6.54 6.37 -9.05
CA ALA A 54 -7.25 7.26 -9.97
C ALA A 54 -6.77 8.72 -9.83
N SER A 55 -7.11 9.58 -10.78
CA SER A 55 -6.79 11.01 -10.75
C SER A 55 -7.40 11.75 -9.53
N ASN A 56 -8.49 11.23 -8.96
CA ASN A 56 -9.07 11.68 -7.70
C ASN A 56 -8.49 10.98 -6.46
N SER A 57 -7.42 10.22 -6.65
CA SER A 57 -6.69 9.45 -5.62
C SER A 57 -7.44 8.27 -5.01
N GLY A 58 -8.61 7.92 -5.50
CA GLY A 58 -9.31 6.68 -5.18
C GLY A 58 -8.78 5.48 -5.99
N PHE A 59 -9.42 4.34 -5.85
CA PHE A 59 -9.06 3.12 -6.56
C PHE A 59 -9.47 3.17 -8.04
N TYR A 60 -8.48 3.16 -8.94
CA TYR A 60 -8.74 3.03 -10.36
C TYR A 60 -8.94 1.57 -10.77
N GLY A 61 -8.08 0.68 -10.28
CA GLY A 61 -8.18 -0.73 -10.59
C GLY A 61 -6.93 -1.52 -10.25
N LEU A 62 -7.13 -2.83 -10.13
CA LEU A 62 -6.04 -3.80 -10.06
C LEU A 62 -5.92 -4.53 -11.39
N TYR A 63 -4.69 -4.72 -11.83
CA TYR A 63 -4.31 -5.48 -13.02
C TYR A 63 -3.35 -6.61 -12.65
N SER A 64 -3.40 -7.70 -13.38
CA SER A 64 -2.44 -8.80 -13.23
C SER A 64 -1.88 -9.24 -14.57
N SER A 65 -0.64 -9.67 -14.55
CA SER A 65 0.03 -10.37 -15.65
C SER A 65 0.39 -11.78 -15.19
N SER A 66 0.34 -12.76 -16.07
CA SER A 66 0.84 -14.12 -15.86
C SER A 66 2.00 -14.48 -16.80
N ASN A 67 2.55 -13.50 -17.49
CA ASN A 67 3.59 -13.69 -18.51
C ASN A 67 4.71 -12.63 -18.41
N TYR A 68 5.16 -12.39 -17.17
CA TYR A 68 6.27 -11.44 -16.89
C TYR A 68 5.97 -9.99 -17.33
N GLY A 69 4.70 -9.55 -17.26
CA GLY A 69 4.30 -8.19 -17.62
C GLY A 69 4.14 -7.96 -19.14
N ASN A 70 4.24 -8.99 -19.98
CA ASN A 70 4.07 -8.79 -21.42
C ASN A 70 2.65 -8.38 -21.80
N THR A 71 1.64 -8.91 -21.08
CA THR A 71 0.24 -8.49 -21.19
C THR A 71 -0.40 -8.43 -19.80
N TRP A 72 -1.40 -7.54 -19.65
CA TRP A 72 -2.10 -7.33 -18.39
C TRP A 72 -3.60 -7.46 -18.58
N THR A 73 -4.25 -7.96 -17.53
CA THR A 73 -5.71 -8.12 -17.46
C THR A 73 -6.23 -7.41 -16.22
N GLN A 74 -7.26 -6.58 -16.39
CA GLN A 74 -7.95 -5.94 -15.27
C GLN A 74 -8.67 -6.99 -14.42
N LYS A 75 -8.50 -6.92 -13.10
CA LYS A 75 -9.08 -7.85 -12.13
C LYS A 75 -10.29 -7.27 -11.41
N SER A 76 -10.18 -6.01 -10.99
CA SER A 76 -11.26 -5.30 -10.30
C SER A 76 -11.09 -3.80 -10.41
N THR A 77 -12.22 -3.07 -10.25
CA THR A 77 -12.29 -1.61 -10.17
C THR A 77 -13.12 -1.16 -8.96
N SER A 78 -13.58 -2.10 -8.18
CA SER A 78 -14.39 -1.88 -6.97
C SER A 78 -14.19 -3.02 -5.97
N PRO A 79 -14.50 -2.79 -4.66
CA PRO A 79 -14.84 -1.53 -4.02
C PRO A 79 -13.69 -0.51 -4.07
N ASN A 80 -13.88 0.73 -3.61
CA ASN A 80 -12.79 1.71 -3.51
C ASN A 80 -11.87 1.36 -2.33
N ILE A 81 -10.92 0.47 -2.56
CA ILE A 81 -9.98 -0.01 -1.54
C ILE A 81 -8.93 1.01 -1.13
N LEU A 82 -8.85 2.17 -1.79
CA LEU A 82 -7.93 3.27 -1.49
C LEU A 82 -8.64 4.45 -0.80
N GLY A 83 -9.94 4.31 -0.50
CA GLY A 83 -10.72 5.29 0.24
C GLY A 83 -10.69 5.05 1.76
N TRP A 84 -11.39 5.95 2.48
CA TRP A 84 -11.43 5.95 3.94
C TRP A 84 -12.43 4.94 4.52
N GLU A 85 -13.47 4.61 3.77
CA GLU A 85 -14.60 3.84 4.26
C GLU A 85 -14.31 2.33 4.34
N ALA A 86 -14.68 1.70 5.46
CA ALA A 86 -14.48 0.28 5.70
C ALA A 86 -15.21 -0.64 4.70
N ASN A 87 -16.28 -0.15 4.07
CA ASN A 87 -17.02 -0.88 3.04
C ASN A 87 -16.58 -0.53 1.61
N GLY A 88 -15.55 0.34 1.47
CA GLY A 88 -15.08 0.82 0.18
C GLY A 88 -16.07 1.68 -0.60
N SER A 89 -17.04 2.29 0.09
CA SER A 89 -17.89 3.34 -0.50
C SER A 89 -17.11 4.65 -0.65
N GLY A 90 -17.60 5.54 -1.48
CA GLY A 90 -16.94 6.81 -1.76
C GLY A 90 -16.05 6.75 -3.00
N THR A 91 -15.57 7.91 -3.45
CA THR A 91 -14.94 8.06 -4.76
C THR A 91 -13.52 8.59 -4.72
N GLY A 92 -13.06 9.09 -3.58
CA GLY A 92 -11.73 9.66 -3.39
C GLY A 92 -10.81 8.75 -2.59
N GLY A 93 -9.62 9.23 -2.34
CA GLY A 93 -8.59 8.58 -1.53
C GLY A 93 -7.35 9.46 -1.45
N GLN A 94 -6.22 8.86 -1.11
CA GLN A 94 -4.94 9.57 -1.06
C GLN A 94 -3.79 8.76 -1.68
N SER A 95 -4.09 7.98 -2.72
CA SER A 95 -3.11 7.13 -3.41
C SER A 95 -1.89 7.88 -3.97
N TRP A 96 -1.97 9.20 -4.09
CA TRP A 96 -0.82 10.04 -4.42
C TRP A 96 0.24 10.04 -3.31
N TYR A 97 -0.21 9.88 -2.06
CA TYR A 97 0.61 9.92 -0.86
C TYR A 97 0.98 8.51 -0.37
N ASP A 98 -0.02 7.68 -0.11
CA ASP A 98 0.09 6.34 0.45
C ASP A 98 -0.43 5.29 -0.54
N LEU A 99 0.39 4.38 -0.92
CA LEU A 99 0.02 3.22 -1.76
C LEU A 99 1.09 2.14 -1.63
N THR A 100 0.67 0.96 -1.23
CA THR A 100 1.55 -0.21 -1.19
C THR A 100 0.83 -1.47 -1.65
N LEU A 101 1.60 -2.42 -2.18
CA LEU A 101 1.09 -3.69 -2.71
C LEU A 101 2.06 -4.82 -2.32
N ALA A 102 1.53 -5.89 -1.75
CA ALA A 102 2.31 -7.08 -1.43
C ALA A 102 1.59 -8.35 -1.89
N VAL A 103 2.36 -9.35 -2.29
CA VAL A 103 1.87 -10.70 -2.63
C VAL A 103 2.39 -11.68 -1.61
N ASP A 104 1.51 -12.54 -1.11
CA ASP A 104 1.87 -13.62 -0.18
C ASP A 104 2.92 -14.54 -0.82
N PRO A 105 4.06 -14.76 -0.17
CA PRO A 105 5.14 -15.59 -0.73
C PRO A 105 4.74 -17.05 -0.95
N ASN A 106 3.71 -17.53 -0.25
CA ASN A 106 3.25 -18.92 -0.33
C ASN A 106 2.04 -19.10 -1.25
N ASN A 107 1.34 -17.99 -1.59
CA ASN A 107 0.13 -18.07 -2.43
C ASN A 107 0.04 -16.85 -3.36
N SER A 108 0.34 -17.07 -4.62
CA SER A 108 0.30 -16.04 -5.66
C SER A 108 -1.07 -15.39 -5.89
N ASN A 109 -2.15 -15.93 -5.32
CA ASN A 109 -3.50 -15.36 -5.39
C ASN A 109 -3.87 -14.54 -4.14
N THR A 110 -3.06 -14.58 -3.09
CA THR A 110 -3.28 -13.77 -1.89
C THR A 110 -2.45 -12.50 -1.99
N ILE A 111 -3.14 -11.36 -2.01
CA ILE A 111 -2.53 -10.03 -2.15
C ILE A 111 -3.10 -9.07 -1.13
N TYR A 112 -2.27 -8.11 -0.74
CA TYR A 112 -2.62 -7.04 0.19
C TYR A 112 -2.36 -5.70 -0.48
N VAL A 113 -3.31 -4.78 -0.37
CA VAL A 113 -3.20 -3.40 -0.83
C VAL A 113 -3.43 -2.49 0.35
N GLY A 114 -2.46 -1.60 0.59
CA GLY A 114 -2.53 -0.56 1.61
C GLY A 114 -2.61 0.82 0.97
N GLY A 115 -3.44 1.63 1.52
CA GLY A 115 -3.61 3.07 1.39
C GLY A 115 -3.95 3.57 2.78
N VAL A 116 -5.09 4.25 2.97
CA VAL A 116 -5.60 4.59 4.32
C VAL A 116 -5.90 3.34 5.15
N ASN A 117 -6.48 2.33 4.51
CA ASN A 117 -6.78 1.03 5.11
C ASN A 117 -5.96 -0.07 4.45
N ILE A 118 -5.88 -1.24 5.09
CA ILE A 118 -5.30 -2.43 4.48
C ILE A 118 -6.41 -3.37 4.01
N TRP A 119 -6.37 -3.75 2.74
CA TRP A 119 -7.30 -4.66 2.09
C TRP A 119 -6.61 -5.94 1.64
N LYS A 120 -7.35 -7.04 1.68
CA LYS A 120 -6.87 -8.36 1.29
C LYS A 120 -7.76 -8.97 0.22
N SER A 121 -7.13 -9.61 -0.76
CA SER A 121 -7.77 -10.52 -1.70
C SER A 121 -7.13 -11.90 -1.59
N THR A 122 -7.92 -12.97 -1.70
CA THR A 122 -7.44 -14.36 -1.74
C THR A 122 -7.68 -15.02 -3.10
N ASN A 123 -8.19 -14.27 -4.07
CA ASN A 123 -8.56 -14.76 -5.41
C ASN A 123 -7.93 -13.95 -6.54
N GLY A 124 -6.72 -13.43 -6.30
CA GLY A 124 -5.95 -12.70 -7.30
C GLY A 124 -6.54 -11.34 -7.64
N GLY A 125 -7.18 -10.68 -6.68
CA GLY A 125 -7.72 -9.34 -6.83
C GLY A 125 -9.09 -9.27 -7.47
N SER A 126 -9.80 -10.40 -7.61
CA SER A 126 -11.16 -10.41 -8.17
C SER A 126 -12.22 -9.95 -7.17
N SER A 127 -11.95 -10.11 -5.88
CA SER A 127 -12.75 -9.55 -4.79
C SER A 127 -11.86 -9.18 -3.60
N TRP A 128 -12.38 -8.32 -2.73
CA TRP A 128 -11.66 -7.71 -1.64
C TRP A 128 -12.42 -7.80 -0.33
N SER A 129 -11.70 -7.97 0.76
CA SER A 129 -12.17 -7.76 2.12
C SER A 129 -11.23 -6.82 2.85
N ILE A 130 -11.79 -5.94 3.69
CA ILE A 130 -10.97 -5.11 4.56
C ILE A 130 -10.26 -6.00 5.58
N ASN A 131 -8.98 -5.76 5.78
CA ASN A 131 -8.16 -6.59 6.66
C ASN A 131 -7.85 -5.88 7.99
N ALA A 132 -7.65 -4.57 7.96
CA ALA A 132 -7.62 -3.71 9.13
C ALA A 132 -8.07 -2.29 8.76
N HIS A 133 -8.59 -1.57 9.75
CA HIS A 133 -9.14 -0.23 9.59
C HIS A 133 -8.37 0.80 10.42
N TRP A 134 -8.17 1.99 9.88
CA TRP A 134 -7.34 3.04 10.46
C TRP A 134 -7.78 3.55 11.84
N TYR A 135 -9.01 3.31 12.27
CA TYR A 135 -9.46 3.55 13.65
C TYR A 135 -10.22 2.36 14.27
N GLY A 136 -10.15 1.15 13.67
CA GLY A 136 -10.76 -0.05 14.22
C GLY A 136 -12.30 -0.05 14.19
N ALA A 137 -12.92 0.60 13.19
CA ALA A 137 -14.38 0.66 13.07
C ALA A 137 -15.02 -0.73 13.02
N ASN A 138 -16.20 -0.87 13.64
CA ASN A 138 -17.03 -2.07 13.57
C ASN A 138 -16.34 -3.35 14.07
N GLY A 139 -15.39 -3.23 15.01
CA GLY A 139 -14.65 -4.37 15.55
C GLY A 139 -13.58 -4.93 14.61
N LEU A 140 -13.25 -4.21 13.54
CA LEU A 140 -12.11 -4.55 12.69
C LEU A 140 -10.80 -4.36 13.44
N PRO A 141 -9.76 -5.14 13.12
CA PRO A 141 -8.43 -4.89 13.63
C PRO A 141 -7.97 -3.46 13.31
N TYR A 142 -7.23 -2.86 14.24
CA TYR A 142 -6.62 -1.55 14.07
C TYR A 142 -5.21 -1.68 13.49
N VAL A 143 -4.92 -0.87 12.49
CA VAL A 143 -3.58 -0.50 12.02
C VAL A 143 -3.66 0.99 11.69
N HIS A 144 -2.66 1.78 12.11
CA HIS A 144 -2.61 3.20 11.78
C HIS A 144 -2.72 3.43 10.27
N ALA A 145 -3.34 4.52 9.89
CA ALA A 145 -3.49 4.92 8.48
C ALA A 145 -2.18 5.12 7.73
N ASP A 146 -2.31 5.33 6.43
CA ASP A 146 -1.27 5.83 5.54
C ASP A 146 -0.11 4.83 5.39
N HIS A 147 -0.39 3.78 4.62
CA HIS A 147 0.53 2.66 4.41
C HIS A 147 1.54 2.97 3.30
N HIS A 148 2.82 3.09 3.65
CA HIS A 148 3.91 3.39 2.72
C HIS A 148 4.72 2.17 2.30
N HIS A 149 4.72 1.13 3.14
CA HIS A 149 5.43 -0.11 2.83
C HIS A 149 4.67 -1.32 3.35
N ALA A 150 4.68 -2.39 2.55
CA ALA A 150 4.15 -3.69 2.91
C ALA A 150 5.13 -4.79 2.48
N GLY A 151 5.45 -5.71 3.38
CA GLY A 151 6.41 -6.75 3.07
C GLY A 151 6.28 -7.98 3.95
N PHE A 152 6.56 -9.14 3.37
CA PHE A 152 6.66 -10.40 4.10
C PHE A 152 8.10 -10.66 4.55
N ARG A 153 8.26 -11.21 5.74
CA ARG A 153 9.53 -11.78 6.15
C ARG A 153 9.91 -12.94 5.22
N PRO A 154 11.15 -13.02 4.72
CA PRO A 154 11.58 -14.14 3.87
C PRO A 154 11.29 -15.51 4.51
N ASN A 155 10.73 -16.43 3.74
CA ASN A 155 10.39 -17.80 4.15
C ASN A 155 9.43 -17.87 5.35
N SER A 156 8.53 -16.89 5.50
CA SER A 156 7.60 -16.78 6.61
C SER A 156 6.27 -16.23 6.12
N SER A 157 5.19 -16.48 6.88
CA SER A 157 3.89 -15.83 6.72
C SER A 157 3.78 -14.52 7.52
N GLU A 158 4.84 -14.12 8.23
CA GLU A 158 4.85 -12.84 8.94
C GLU A 158 4.83 -11.70 7.93
N PHE A 159 3.85 -10.81 8.10
CA PHE A 159 3.62 -9.67 7.23
C PHE A 159 3.75 -8.38 8.03
N TYR A 160 4.46 -7.42 7.48
CA TYR A 160 4.79 -6.14 8.11
C TYR A 160 4.25 -4.99 7.29
N LEU A 161 3.77 -3.96 7.98
CA LEU A 161 3.34 -2.69 7.41
C LEU A 161 4.12 -1.55 8.05
N GLY A 162 4.66 -0.66 7.22
CA GLY A 162 5.16 0.66 7.62
C GLY A 162 4.10 1.71 7.32
N THR A 163 3.72 2.47 8.33
CA THR A 163 2.67 3.49 8.29
C THR A 163 3.16 4.79 8.91
N ASP A 164 2.40 5.87 8.78
CA ASP A 164 2.72 7.14 9.48
C ASP A 164 2.73 6.99 11.02
N GLY A 165 2.00 6.02 11.56
CA GLY A 165 1.97 5.70 12.98
C GLY A 165 2.98 4.64 13.43
N GLY A 166 3.91 4.22 12.55
CA GLY A 166 4.96 3.26 12.86
C GLY A 166 4.83 1.92 12.14
N VAL A 167 5.34 0.86 12.77
CA VAL A 167 5.42 -0.48 12.19
C VAL A 167 4.43 -1.42 12.85
N TYR A 168 3.71 -2.17 12.04
CA TYR A 168 2.76 -3.19 12.48
C TYR A 168 3.10 -4.55 11.87
N LYS A 169 2.80 -5.61 12.63
CA LYS A 169 3.05 -6.99 12.23
C LYS A 169 1.82 -7.86 12.42
N THR A 170 1.60 -8.78 11.49
CA THR A 170 0.69 -9.92 11.65
C THR A 170 1.40 -11.23 11.30
N SER A 171 1.06 -12.31 12.02
CA SER A 171 1.49 -13.69 11.71
C SER A 171 0.32 -14.61 11.33
N ASN A 172 -0.91 -14.09 11.30
CA ASN A 172 -2.14 -14.85 11.06
C ASN A 172 -2.97 -14.28 9.89
N GLY A 173 -2.28 -13.65 8.93
CA GLY A 173 -2.91 -13.12 7.72
C GLY A 173 -3.82 -11.91 7.95
N GLY A 174 -3.56 -11.17 9.05
CA GLY A 174 -4.28 -9.95 9.39
C GLY A 174 -5.51 -10.17 10.27
N SER A 175 -5.72 -11.37 10.82
CA SER A 175 -6.79 -11.60 11.82
C SER A 175 -6.52 -10.82 13.11
N SER A 176 -5.25 -10.54 13.42
CA SER A 176 -4.81 -9.60 14.44
C SER A 176 -3.50 -8.95 14.04
N TRP A 177 -3.24 -7.77 14.59
CA TRP A 177 -2.05 -6.97 14.35
C TRP A 177 -1.39 -6.57 15.65
N THR A 178 -0.06 -6.50 15.65
CA THR A 178 0.76 -6.05 16.78
C THR A 178 1.54 -4.82 16.32
N ALA A 179 1.42 -3.71 17.05
CA ALA A 179 2.29 -2.56 16.89
C ALA A 179 3.68 -2.89 17.42
N LEU A 180 4.72 -2.50 16.70
CA LEU A 180 6.13 -2.71 17.05
C LEU A 180 6.82 -1.39 17.39
N ASN A 181 6.07 -0.42 17.89
CA ASN A 181 6.54 0.95 18.09
C ASN A 181 7.27 1.18 19.42
N ASP A 182 7.16 0.24 20.35
CA ASP A 182 7.82 0.35 21.66
C ASP A 182 9.33 0.45 21.52
N GLY A 183 9.93 1.51 22.07
CA GLY A 183 11.35 1.81 21.94
C GLY A 183 11.78 2.44 20.63
N MET A 184 10.87 2.63 19.68
CA MET A 184 11.10 3.42 18.48
C MET A 184 10.85 4.91 18.80
N ASN A 185 11.89 5.67 19.07
CA ASN A 185 11.78 7.12 19.25
C ASN A 185 11.67 7.83 17.88
N ILE A 186 10.66 7.46 17.12
CA ILE A 186 10.42 8.03 15.78
C ILE A 186 9.26 9.01 15.90
N THR A 187 9.54 10.29 15.68
CA THR A 187 8.52 11.34 15.64
C THR A 187 8.87 12.34 14.56
N GLN A 188 7.94 12.56 13.65
CA GLN A 188 8.04 13.66 12.68
C GLN A 188 7.31 14.87 13.26
N TYR A 189 8.07 15.90 13.63
CA TYR A 189 7.48 17.16 14.10
C TYR A 189 7.02 18.01 12.91
N TYR A 190 5.77 18.39 12.93
CA TYR A 190 5.19 19.33 11.97
C TYR A 190 5.62 20.76 12.27
N LYS A 191 5.69 21.09 13.57
CA LYS A 191 6.23 22.37 14.08
C LYS A 191 6.86 22.15 15.44
N ILE A 192 7.93 22.89 15.69
CA ILE A 192 8.60 22.96 16.99
C ILE A 192 8.68 24.44 17.39
N SER A 193 8.44 24.75 18.66
CA SER A 193 8.66 26.07 19.25
C SER A 193 9.43 25.92 20.56
N GLN A 194 10.37 26.81 20.78
CA GLN A 194 11.15 26.89 22.01
C GLN A 194 10.74 28.13 22.78
N SER A 195 10.67 28.02 24.11
CA SER A 195 10.44 29.16 25.00
C SER A 195 11.57 30.20 24.87
N GLN A 196 11.20 31.48 24.83
CA GLN A 196 12.14 32.59 24.78
C GLN A 196 12.83 32.82 26.14
N THR A 197 12.25 32.32 27.22
CA THR A 197 12.72 32.57 28.61
C THR A 197 13.25 31.33 29.29
N ASP A 198 12.89 30.12 28.80
CA ASP A 198 13.36 28.84 29.33
C ASP A 198 13.81 27.93 28.17
N THR A 199 15.10 27.84 27.98
CA THR A 199 15.69 27.06 26.87
C THR A 199 15.52 25.55 27.02
N THR A 200 15.05 25.06 28.17
CA THR A 200 14.74 23.63 28.39
C THR A 200 13.32 23.27 27.99
N LEU A 201 12.45 24.27 27.73
CA LEU A 201 11.07 24.06 27.36
C LEU A 201 10.91 24.09 25.84
N LEU A 202 10.58 22.93 25.28
CA LEU A 202 10.21 22.75 23.86
C LEU A 202 8.77 22.26 23.77
N ILE A 203 8.04 22.76 22.79
CA ILE A 203 6.70 22.28 22.42
C ILE A 203 6.73 21.92 20.94
N GLY A 204 6.23 20.73 20.59
CA GLY A 204 6.16 20.25 19.23
C GLY A 204 4.84 19.55 18.95
N GLY A 205 4.22 19.83 17.81
CA GLY A 205 3.11 19.06 17.28
C GLY A 205 3.63 18.04 16.28
N SER A 206 3.35 16.76 16.50
CA SER A 206 3.78 15.69 15.62
C SER A 206 2.76 15.43 14.50
N GLN A 207 3.29 14.99 13.34
CA GLN A 207 2.45 14.53 12.24
C GLN A 207 1.71 13.27 12.68
N ASP A 208 0.37 13.28 12.59
CA ASP A 208 -0.55 12.16 12.81
C ASP A 208 -0.49 11.45 14.20
N ASN A 209 0.33 11.94 15.13
CA ASN A 209 0.58 11.31 16.44
C ASN A 209 0.34 12.25 17.63
N GLY A 210 -0.36 13.37 17.44
CA GLY A 210 -0.70 14.34 18.48
C GLY A 210 0.46 15.24 18.90
N THR A 211 0.42 15.74 20.13
CA THR A 211 1.41 16.68 20.71
C THR A 211 2.07 16.08 21.93
#